data_1b730ef6ebeafdb3e36f545fcc8a4d3c
#
_entry.id   1b730ef6ebeafdb3e36f545fcc8a4d3c
#
_cell.length_a   1.000
_cell.length_b   1.000
_cell.length_c   1.000
_cell.angle_alpha   90.00
_cell.angle_beta   90.00
_cell.angle_gamma   90.00
#
_symmetry.space_group_name_H-M   'P 1'
#
loop_
_entity.id
_entity.type
_entity.pdbx_description
1 polymer ?
#
loop_
_entity_poly.entity_id
_entity_poly.type
_entity_poly.pdbx_seq_one_letter_code
_entity_poly.pdbx_strand_id
1 'polypeptide(L)'
;MHKNEQMRLLKGLMHHLDNKTNIDAGGIIRTPADTYTSEERFDMEWNTFFQDYPQIVGMSGDLPGPDTFITTEDFGVPVLATRNSRGEFKAYVNVCAHRGVILEDSLKGSKSKFSCPFHGWTYNNEGSLIGYPKKDQFGHIDKDCYKLKELPSKEKYGFLWVHPSPNGIVDLEELLGNRLLDEFSSWRFSDLIFANEDIYETNMNWKLAIDTFGETYHFSVLHKDSLFQSFHGNCQMFDSFKRNGRLILCKREIDQMRKLPEKDWNICTGTLPVYYLFPNIIFMPTNEGAFLVKEYPLENSPNKSVSKVCFYFYPEVLEYIKKLEESGSQEGLLLQEPVSYTHLRAHETKAN
;
A
#
# COMPACT_ATOMS: atom_id res chain seq x y z
N MET A 1 -2.87 -15.02 8.22
CA MET A 1 -3.19 -14.84 9.68
C MET A 1 -3.19 -16.19 10.36
N HIS A 2 -2.55 -16.30 11.55
CA HIS A 2 -2.53 -17.53 12.35
C HIS A 2 -3.95 -18.01 12.75
N LYS A 3 -4.18 -19.32 12.75
CA LYS A 3 -5.52 -19.89 12.96
C LYS A 3 -6.18 -19.43 14.26
N ASN A 4 -5.43 -19.38 15.37
CA ASN A 4 -5.96 -18.96 16.66
C ASN A 4 -6.50 -17.51 16.62
N GLU A 5 -5.80 -16.61 15.91
CA GLU A 5 -6.21 -15.22 15.76
C GLU A 5 -7.43 -15.10 14.84
N GLN A 6 -7.49 -15.87 13.75
CA GLN A 6 -8.69 -15.97 12.93
C GLN A 6 -9.90 -16.37 13.78
N MET A 7 -9.73 -17.41 14.62
CA MET A 7 -10.81 -17.90 15.48
C MET A 7 -11.28 -16.85 16.48
N ARG A 8 -10.33 -16.12 17.11
CA ARG A 8 -10.65 -15.04 18.05
C ARG A 8 -11.52 -13.97 17.39
N LEU A 9 -11.13 -13.51 16.22
CA LEU A 9 -11.81 -12.46 15.48
C LEU A 9 -13.19 -12.90 14.98
N LEU A 10 -13.27 -14.07 14.35
CA LEU A 10 -14.54 -14.61 13.84
C LEU A 10 -15.55 -14.85 14.96
N LYS A 11 -15.13 -15.43 16.10
CA LYS A 11 -16.00 -15.64 17.26
C LYS A 11 -16.43 -14.31 17.88
N GLY A 12 -15.54 -13.30 17.91
CA GLY A 12 -15.88 -11.95 18.37
C GLY A 12 -16.96 -11.30 17.52
N LEU A 13 -16.86 -11.37 16.18
CA LEU A 13 -17.89 -10.87 15.26
C LEU A 13 -19.20 -11.60 15.40
N MET A 14 -19.18 -12.94 15.49
CA MET A 14 -20.38 -13.74 15.72
C MET A 14 -21.07 -13.37 17.05
N HIS A 15 -20.29 -13.12 18.11
CA HIS A 15 -20.83 -12.62 19.38
C HIS A 15 -21.51 -11.26 19.20
N HIS A 16 -20.90 -10.32 18.47
CA HIS A 16 -21.53 -9.02 18.17
C HIS A 16 -22.82 -9.17 17.38
N LEU A 17 -22.85 -10.04 16.37
CA LEU A 17 -24.06 -10.32 15.58
C LEU A 17 -25.20 -10.90 16.44
N ASP A 18 -24.88 -11.90 17.28
CA ASP A 18 -25.87 -12.60 18.11
C ASP A 18 -26.46 -11.67 19.21
N ASN A 19 -25.63 -10.77 19.75
CA ASN A 19 -26.05 -9.85 20.81
C ASN A 19 -26.45 -8.46 20.28
N LYS A 20 -26.38 -8.21 18.96
CA LYS A 20 -26.64 -6.90 18.33
C LYS A 20 -25.79 -5.78 18.95
N THR A 21 -24.53 -6.06 19.19
CA THR A 21 -23.52 -5.14 19.73
C THR A 21 -22.46 -4.81 18.68
N ASN A 22 -21.60 -3.86 18.98
CA ASN A 22 -20.41 -3.53 18.19
C ASN A 22 -19.26 -3.19 19.15
N ILE A 23 -18.06 -3.02 18.62
CA ILE A 23 -16.96 -2.45 19.40
C ILE A 23 -17.35 -1.05 19.88
N ASP A 24 -16.91 -0.71 21.08
CA ASP A 24 -17.13 0.60 21.71
C ASP A 24 -15.80 1.10 22.29
N ALA A 25 -15.41 2.31 21.92
CA ALA A 25 -14.22 2.97 22.46
C ALA A 25 -14.45 3.55 23.88
N GLY A 26 -15.67 3.45 24.42
CA GLY A 26 -16.03 3.91 25.75
C GLY A 26 -16.23 5.41 25.88
N GLY A 27 -16.33 6.16 24.78
CA GLY A 27 -16.57 7.60 24.82
C GLY A 27 -16.59 8.28 23.47
N ILE A 28 -16.96 9.56 23.48
CA ILE A 28 -16.98 10.41 22.27
C ILE A 28 -15.66 11.17 22.19
N ILE A 29 -14.95 10.99 21.10
CA ILE A 29 -13.78 11.79 20.73
C ILE A 29 -14.22 12.87 19.75
N ARG A 30 -13.82 14.12 19.99
CA ARG A 30 -14.06 15.24 19.09
C ARG A 30 -12.74 15.67 18.46
N THR A 31 -12.64 15.53 17.15
CA THR A 31 -11.48 16.00 16.39
C THR A 31 -11.75 17.41 15.89
N PRO A 32 -10.93 18.40 16.25
CA PRO A 32 -11.06 19.76 15.74
C PRO A 32 -10.91 19.79 14.21
N ALA A 33 -11.66 20.63 13.52
CA ALA A 33 -11.61 20.73 12.06
C ALA A 33 -10.24 21.18 11.52
N ASP A 34 -9.48 21.95 12.31
CA ASP A 34 -8.12 22.38 11.97
C ASP A 34 -7.13 21.21 11.84
N THR A 35 -7.47 20.03 12.40
CA THR A 35 -6.72 18.77 12.15
C THR A 35 -6.62 18.44 10.66
N TYR A 36 -7.61 18.85 9.87
CA TYR A 36 -7.70 18.58 8.44
C TYR A 36 -7.41 19.80 7.56
N THR A 37 -7.53 21.01 8.09
CA THR A 37 -7.52 22.24 7.28
C THR A 37 -6.35 23.19 7.58
N SER A 38 -5.59 22.97 8.67
CA SER A 38 -4.46 23.82 9.03
C SER A 38 -3.26 23.56 8.12
N GLU A 39 -2.76 24.63 7.48
CA GLU A 39 -1.53 24.58 6.66
C GLU A 39 -0.30 24.32 7.53
N GLU A 40 -0.19 24.93 8.72
CA GLU A 40 0.93 24.71 9.63
C GLU A 40 1.02 23.24 10.07
N ARG A 41 -0.13 22.62 10.38
CA ARG A 41 -0.19 21.20 10.72
C ARG A 41 0.17 20.33 9.53
N PHE A 42 -0.31 20.69 8.35
CA PHE A 42 0.03 20.01 7.11
C PHE A 42 1.55 20.01 6.85
N ASP A 43 2.21 21.15 7.00
CA ASP A 43 3.66 21.28 6.83
C ASP A 43 4.43 20.39 7.84
N MET A 44 3.96 20.34 9.10
CA MET A 44 4.55 19.42 10.09
C MET A 44 4.36 17.95 9.72
N GLU A 45 3.15 17.57 9.26
CA GLU A 45 2.85 16.21 8.81
C GLU A 45 3.69 15.82 7.60
N TRP A 46 3.80 16.72 6.61
CA TRP A 46 4.61 16.49 5.42
C TRP A 46 6.07 16.20 5.77
N ASN A 47 6.67 17.07 6.56
CA ASN A 47 8.07 16.93 6.95
C ASN A 47 8.31 15.72 7.84
N THR A 48 7.37 15.39 8.75
CA THR A 48 7.56 14.30 9.73
C THR A 48 7.14 12.95 9.19
N PHE A 49 5.97 12.88 8.51
CA PHE A 49 5.36 11.59 8.13
C PHE A 49 5.77 11.16 6.72
N PHE A 50 6.01 12.08 5.82
CA PHE A 50 6.33 11.76 4.44
C PHE A 50 7.82 11.89 4.11
N GLN A 51 8.54 12.82 4.73
CA GLN A 51 9.96 13.03 4.47
C GLN A 51 10.91 12.42 5.50
N ASP A 52 10.47 12.20 6.74
CA ASP A 52 11.31 11.65 7.81
C ASP A 52 10.72 10.39 8.47
N TYR A 53 9.95 9.62 7.70
CA TYR A 53 9.39 8.35 8.14
C TYR A 53 9.41 7.32 6.99
N PRO A 54 9.69 6.02 7.25
CA PRO A 54 9.70 5.00 6.22
C PRO A 54 8.37 4.87 5.50
N GLN A 55 8.44 4.79 4.17
CA GLN A 55 7.29 4.68 3.27
C GLN A 55 7.20 3.29 2.66
N ILE A 56 5.99 2.77 2.44
CA ILE A 56 5.75 1.60 1.60
C ILE A 56 5.64 2.08 0.15
N VAL A 57 6.63 1.78 -0.67
CA VAL A 57 6.65 2.17 -2.09
C VAL A 57 5.88 1.20 -2.99
N GLY A 58 5.68 -0.03 -2.52
CA GLY A 58 4.96 -1.09 -3.23
C GLY A 58 5.09 -2.41 -2.52
N MET A 59 4.76 -3.48 -3.23
CA MET A 59 4.93 -4.86 -2.75
C MET A 59 5.99 -5.61 -3.57
N SER A 60 6.44 -6.76 -3.07
CA SER A 60 7.42 -7.63 -3.78
C SER A 60 7.00 -7.94 -5.22
N GLY A 61 5.70 -8.05 -5.47
CA GLY A 61 5.14 -8.29 -6.80
C GLY A 61 5.29 -7.13 -7.80
N ASP A 62 5.62 -5.92 -7.34
CA ASP A 62 5.98 -4.80 -8.24
C ASP A 62 7.37 -4.98 -8.85
N LEU A 63 8.21 -5.79 -8.20
CA LEU A 63 9.56 -6.13 -8.64
C LEU A 63 9.69 -7.65 -8.82
N PRO A 64 9.04 -8.26 -9.84
CA PRO A 64 8.84 -9.71 -9.92
C PRO A 64 10.12 -10.52 -10.21
N GLY A 65 11.22 -9.87 -10.54
CA GLY A 65 12.47 -10.56 -10.83
C GLY A 65 13.68 -9.64 -10.92
N PRO A 66 14.87 -10.21 -11.12
CA PRO A 66 16.09 -9.42 -11.33
C PRO A 66 15.93 -8.38 -12.44
N ASP A 67 16.64 -7.27 -12.28
CA ASP A 67 16.66 -6.13 -13.21
C ASP A 67 15.31 -5.41 -13.39
N THR A 68 14.32 -5.66 -12.51
CA THR A 68 13.08 -4.87 -12.48
C THR A 68 13.24 -3.62 -11.62
N PHE A 69 12.45 -2.59 -11.93
CA PHE A 69 12.43 -1.34 -11.19
C PHE A 69 11.04 -0.72 -11.13
N ILE A 70 10.83 0.12 -10.10
CA ILE A 70 9.74 1.08 -9.99
C ILE A 70 10.30 2.45 -9.61
N THR A 71 9.62 3.52 -10.01
CA THR A 71 9.89 4.89 -9.57
C THR A 71 8.69 5.47 -8.85
N THR A 72 8.95 6.39 -7.91
CA THR A 72 7.90 7.18 -7.25
C THR A 72 8.45 8.52 -6.79
N GLU A 73 7.57 9.54 -6.73
CA GLU A 73 7.85 10.88 -6.18
C GLU A 73 6.79 11.31 -5.14
N ASP A 74 5.96 10.37 -4.69
CA ASP A 74 4.74 10.62 -3.93
C ASP A 74 4.97 11.31 -2.57
N PHE A 75 6.17 11.23 -2.03
CA PHE A 75 6.54 11.83 -0.75
C PHE A 75 7.67 12.89 -0.88
N GLY A 76 7.76 13.52 -2.07
CA GLY A 76 8.65 14.66 -2.33
C GLY A 76 10.12 14.32 -2.56
N VAL A 77 10.48 13.05 -2.54
CA VAL A 77 11.82 12.55 -2.89
C VAL A 77 11.67 11.60 -4.08
N PRO A 78 12.32 11.88 -5.23
CA PRO A 78 12.29 10.96 -6.35
C PRO A 78 13.06 9.69 -6.01
N VAL A 79 12.39 8.55 -6.02
CA VAL A 79 12.95 7.24 -5.69
C VAL A 79 13.03 6.37 -6.94
N LEU A 80 14.16 5.71 -7.11
CA LEU A 80 14.37 4.57 -8.00
C LEU A 80 14.56 3.33 -7.13
N ALA A 81 13.57 2.48 -7.06
CA ALA A 81 13.59 1.21 -6.36
C ALA A 81 13.83 0.08 -7.36
N THR A 82 14.82 -0.77 -7.09
CA THR A 82 15.28 -1.80 -8.04
C THR A 82 15.37 -3.16 -7.37
N ARG A 83 15.25 -4.21 -8.17
CA ARG A 83 15.73 -5.53 -7.82
C ARG A 83 16.99 -5.80 -8.63
N ASN A 84 18.14 -5.92 -7.96
CA ASN A 84 19.41 -6.10 -8.64
C ASN A 84 19.53 -7.48 -9.30
N SER A 85 20.64 -7.75 -9.98
CA SER A 85 20.87 -9.03 -10.67
C SER A 85 20.93 -10.25 -9.74
N ARG A 86 21.13 -10.03 -8.43
CA ARG A 86 21.07 -11.08 -7.40
C ARG A 86 19.67 -11.26 -6.80
N GLY A 87 18.70 -10.47 -7.25
CA GLY A 87 17.35 -10.48 -6.72
C GLY A 87 17.18 -9.67 -5.41
N GLU A 88 18.18 -8.87 -4.99
CA GLU A 88 18.10 -8.06 -3.78
C GLU A 88 17.39 -6.75 -4.06
N PHE A 89 16.50 -6.36 -3.16
CA PHE A 89 15.82 -5.06 -3.19
C PHE A 89 16.74 -3.94 -2.74
N LYS A 90 16.81 -2.87 -3.54
CA LYS A 90 17.59 -1.64 -3.30
C LYS A 90 16.78 -0.42 -3.70
N ALA A 91 17.02 0.70 -3.03
CA ALA A 91 16.43 1.98 -3.39
C ALA A 91 17.47 3.10 -3.43
N TYR A 92 17.31 4.02 -4.36
CA TYR A 92 18.20 5.15 -4.60
C TYR A 92 17.39 6.42 -4.80
N VAL A 93 18.00 7.57 -4.53
CA VAL A 93 17.47 8.83 -5.04
C VAL A 93 17.57 8.80 -6.57
N ASN A 94 16.45 8.98 -7.24
CA ASN A 94 16.31 8.88 -8.71
C ASN A 94 16.88 10.11 -9.44
N VAL A 95 18.12 10.50 -9.09
CA VAL A 95 18.80 11.62 -9.73
C VAL A 95 20.23 11.27 -10.11
N CYS A 96 20.67 11.77 -11.26
CA CYS A 96 22.03 11.61 -11.75
C CYS A 96 23.00 12.38 -10.85
N ALA A 97 24.05 11.71 -10.33
CA ALA A 97 25.07 12.31 -9.48
C ALA A 97 25.92 13.39 -10.19
N HIS A 98 25.79 13.56 -11.51
CA HIS A 98 26.50 14.60 -12.26
C HIS A 98 25.89 15.99 -12.06
N ARG A 99 24.58 16.16 -12.38
CA ARG A 99 23.88 17.47 -12.32
C ARG A 99 22.41 17.37 -11.86
N GLY A 100 22.03 16.33 -11.13
CA GLY A 100 20.73 16.26 -10.47
C GLY A 100 19.52 16.08 -11.38
N VAL A 101 19.69 15.63 -12.62
CA VAL A 101 18.57 15.33 -13.52
C VAL A 101 17.97 13.99 -13.14
N ILE A 102 16.64 13.86 -13.22
CA ILE A 102 15.93 12.58 -13.05
C ILE A 102 16.55 11.53 -13.98
N LEU A 103 16.86 10.39 -13.41
CA LEU A 103 17.61 9.33 -14.12
C LEU A 103 16.65 8.42 -14.91
N GLU A 104 15.49 8.09 -14.34
CA GLU A 104 14.47 7.24 -14.95
C GLU A 104 13.10 7.87 -14.73
N ASP A 105 12.35 8.09 -15.80
CA ASP A 105 11.02 8.70 -15.80
C ASP A 105 9.87 7.69 -15.96
N SER A 106 10.21 6.46 -16.39
CA SER A 106 9.21 5.39 -16.46
C SER A 106 8.82 4.91 -15.08
N LEU A 107 7.52 4.76 -14.81
CA LEU A 107 7.00 4.34 -13.50
C LEU A 107 7.48 2.93 -13.11
N LYS A 108 7.66 2.04 -14.07
CA LYS A 108 8.17 0.67 -13.87
C LYS A 108 8.72 0.07 -15.15
N GLY A 109 9.54 -0.95 -15.00
CA GLY A 109 10.11 -1.66 -16.14
C GLY A 109 11.18 -2.68 -15.74
N SER A 110 11.94 -3.11 -16.75
CA SER A 110 13.07 -4.02 -16.57
C SER A 110 14.30 -3.45 -17.28
N LYS A 111 15.32 -3.09 -16.51
CA LYS A 111 16.60 -2.53 -16.99
C LYS A 111 17.71 -2.92 -16.04
N SER A 112 18.82 -3.43 -16.55
CA SER A 112 20.06 -3.63 -15.75
C SER A 112 20.94 -2.37 -15.68
N LYS A 113 20.59 -1.33 -16.46
CA LYS A 113 21.37 -0.08 -16.56
C LYS A 113 20.43 1.11 -16.76
N PHE A 114 20.76 2.21 -16.12
CA PHE A 114 20.06 3.49 -16.21
C PHE A 114 21.00 4.55 -16.76
N SER A 115 20.69 5.10 -17.92
CA SER A 115 21.52 6.14 -18.58
C SER A 115 20.84 7.49 -18.46
N CYS A 116 21.53 8.45 -17.86
CA CYS A 116 21.02 9.81 -17.69
C CYS A 116 20.70 10.44 -19.05
N PRO A 117 19.48 10.95 -19.26
CA PRO A 117 19.06 11.52 -20.54
C PRO A 117 19.84 12.79 -20.90
N PHE A 118 20.49 13.44 -19.95
CA PHE A 118 21.19 14.70 -20.18
C PHE A 118 22.59 14.49 -20.78
N HIS A 119 23.45 13.68 -20.15
CA HIS A 119 24.84 13.49 -20.59
C HIS A 119 25.28 12.03 -20.75
N GLY A 120 24.35 11.07 -20.67
CA GLY A 120 24.65 9.65 -20.86
C GLY A 120 25.48 9.01 -19.75
N TRP A 121 25.56 9.63 -18.55
CA TRP A 121 26.14 8.95 -17.40
C TRP A 121 25.28 7.73 -17.06
N THR A 122 25.92 6.57 -16.97
CA THR A 122 25.21 5.29 -16.88
C THR A 122 25.52 4.58 -15.58
N TYR A 123 24.47 4.17 -14.90
CA TYR A 123 24.51 3.45 -13.62
C TYR A 123 23.96 2.04 -13.80
N ASN A 124 24.47 1.10 -13.02
CA ASN A 124 23.83 -0.21 -12.91
C ASN A 124 22.70 -0.19 -11.84
N ASN A 125 21.98 -1.29 -11.72
CA ASN A 125 20.93 -1.46 -10.72
C ASN A 125 21.41 -1.64 -9.26
N GLU A 126 22.73 -1.54 -9.04
CA GLU A 126 23.36 -1.41 -7.72
C GLU A 126 23.80 0.05 -7.42
N GLY A 127 23.35 1.00 -8.24
CA GLY A 127 23.67 2.43 -8.09
C GLY A 127 25.08 2.84 -8.46
N SER A 128 25.93 1.92 -8.94
CA SER A 128 27.32 2.23 -9.29
C SER A 128 27.42 2.89 -10.67
N LEU A 129 28.24 3.95 -10.79
CA LEU A 129 28.57 4.57 -12.08
C LEU A 129 29.44 3.62 -12.90
N ILE A 130 28.88 3.06 -13.99
CA ILE A 130 29.59 2.11 -14.85
C ILE A 130 30.20 2.76 -16.10
N GLY A 131 29.63 3.88 -16.55
CA GLY A 131 30.14 4.58 -17.74
C GLY A 131 29.74 6.05 -17.82
N TYR A 132 30.56 6.82 -18.52
CA TYR A 132 30.27 8.20 -18.90
C TYR A 132 30.95 8.52 -20.23
N PRO A 133 30.35 9.34 -21.10
CA PRO A 133 30.96 9.74 -22.37
C PRO A 133 32.17 10.68 -22.19
N LYS A 134 32.97 10.82 -23.23
CA LYS A 134 34.10 11.79 -23.32
C LYS A 134 35.04 11.76 -22.11
N LYS A 135 35.48 10.56 -21.75
CA LYS A 135 36.38 10.31 -20.60
C LYS A 135 37.66 11.16 -20.63
N ASP A 136 38.14 11.45 -21.83
CA ASP A 136 39.32 12.30 -22.10
C ASP A 136 39.15 13.75 -21.61
N GLN A 137 37.91 14.24 -21.50
CA GLN A 137 37.61 15.60 -21.05
C GLN A 137 37.44 15.71 -19.51
N PHE A 138 37.23 14.61 -18.81
CA PHE A 138 36.99 14.60 -17.35
C PHE A 138 38.26 14.29 -16.54
N GLY A 139 39.34 13.83 -17.22
CA GLY A 139 40.48 13.28 -16.52
C GLY A 139 40.15 12.01 -15.74
N HIS A 140 40.88 11.77 -14.65
CA HIS A 140 40.58 10.62 -13.77
C HIS A 140 39.40 10.93 -12.84
N ILE A 141 38.29 10.19 -12.99
CA ILE A 141 37.13 10.25 -12.08
C ILE A 141 37.13 9.02 -11.18
N ASP A 142 37.14 9.27 -9.88
CA ASP A 142 36.81 8.23 -8.91
C ASP A 142 35.27 7.96 -9.00
N LYS A 143 34.91 6.84 -9.63
CA LYS A 143 33.50 6.47 -9.84
C LYS A 143 32.75 6.24 -8.55
N ASP A 144 33.43 5.91 -7.46
CA ASP A 144 32.80 5.68 -6.17
C ASP A 144 32.22 6.96 -5.56
N CYS A 145 32.81 8.11 -5.91
CA CYS A 145 32.30 9.44 -5.54
C CYS A 145 31.00 9.82 -6.29
N TYR A 146 30.67 9.12 -7.38
CA TYR A 146 29.53 9.43 -8.25
C TYR A 146 28.49 8.30 -8.31
N LYS A 147 28.44 7.46 -7.28
CA LYS A 147 27.34 6.49 -7.12
C LYS A 147 26.01 7.20 -6.90
N LEU A 148 24.91 6.57 -7.27
CA LEU A 148 23.58 7.02 -6.86
C LEU A 148 23.53 7.03 -5.33
N LYS A 149 22.81 8.01 -4.78
CA LYS A 149 22.61 8.10 -3.34
C LYS A 149 21.65 7.00 -2.90
N GLU A 150 22.15 6.01 -2.17
CA GLU A 150 21.35 4.90 -1.64
C GLU A 150 20.41 5.42 -0.54
N LEU A 151 19.18 4.93 -0.56
CA LEU A 151 18.16 5.14 0.46
C LEU A 151 18.05 3.89 1.33
N PRO A 152 17.95 4.02 2.66
CA PRO A 152 17.70 2.89 3.53
C PRO A 152 16.42 2.19 3.09
N SER A 153 16.52 0.90 2.79
CA SER A 153 15.41 0.12 2.24
C SER A 153 15.37 -1.28 2.83
N LYS A 154 14.19 -1.85 2.94
CA LYS A 154 13.98 -3.20 3.45
C LYS A 154 12.78 -3.85 2.77
N GLU A 155 12.96 -5.10 2.34
CA GLU A 155 11.85 -5.95 1.89
C GLU A 155 11.55 -6.97 2.99
N LYS A 156 10.28 -7.04 3.40
CA LYS A 156 9.85 -8.04 4.37
C LYS A 156 8.35 -8.30 4.26
N TYR A 157 7.98 -9.59 4.30
CA TYR A 157 6.60 -10.06 4.24
C TYR A 157 5.81 -9.46 3.06
N GLY A 158 6.46 -9.31 1.91
CA GLY A 158 5.84 -8.81 0.69
C GLY A 158 5.79 -7.29 0.57
N PHE A 159 6.23 -6.50 1.56
CA PHE A 159 6.25 -5.04 1.50
C PHE A 159 7.65 -4.50 1.22
N LEU A 160 7.71 -3.48 0.36
CA LEU A 160 8.92 -2.74 0.00
C LEU A 160 8.97 -1.42 0.77
N TRP A 161 9.83 -1.34 1.75
CA TRP A 161 10.01 -0.16 2.61
C TRP A 161 11.21 0.66 2.18
N VAL A 162 11.04 1.98 2.09
CA VAL A 162 12.10 2.94 1.79
C VAL A 162 12.03 4.12 2.76
N HIS A 163 13.15 4.53 3.31
CA HIS A 163 13.23 5.79 4.06
C HIS A 163 13.62 6.91 3.09
N PRO A 164 12.85 8.02 3.01
CA PRO A 164 13.13 9.13 2.09
C PRO A 164 14.48 9.82 2.33
N SER A 165 14.91 9.85 3.59
CA SER A 165 16.21 10.41 3.96
C SER A 165 17.33 9.36 3.86
N PRO A 166 18.48 9.68 3.19
CA PRO A 166 19.63 8.77 3.12
C PRO A 166 20.24 8.41 4.48
N ASN A 167 19.97 9.21 5.51
CA ASN A 167 20.46 8.98 6.88
C ASN A 167 19.38 8.35 7.79
N GLY A 168 18.21 8.04 7.25
CA GLY A 168 17.11 7.44 7.98
C GLY A 168 17.34 5.97 8.31
N ILE A 169 16.42 5.39 9.06
CA ILE A 169 16.46 3.98 9.48
C ILE A 169 15.12 3.31 9.17
N VAL A 170 15.16 2.12 8.61
CA VAL A 170 13.99 1.25 8.45
C VAL A 170 14.05 0.17 9.54
N ASP A 171 13.43 0.45 10.68
CA ASP A 171 13.27 -0.50 11.77
C ASP A 171 11.83 -1.01 11.82
N LEU A 172 11.60 -2.21 11.28
CA LEU A 172 10.24 -2.76 11.18
C LEU A 172 9.68 -3.21 12.54
N GLU A 173 10.51 -3.52 13.52
CA GLU A 173 10.04 -3.84 14.88
C GLU A 173 9.52 -2.58 15.56
N GLU A 174 10.19 -1.45 15.36
CA GLU A 174 9.70 -0.16 15.84
C GLU A 174 8.46 0.29 15.08
N LEU A 175 8.41 0.13 13.76
CA LEU A 175 7.28 0.56 12.92
C LEU A 175 6.01 -0.24 13.17
N LEU A 176 6.09 -1.57 13.18
CA LEU A 176 4.93 -2.47 13.16
C LEU A 176 4.67 -3.15 14.53
N GLY A 177 5.71 -3.32 15.31
CA GLY A 177 5.66 -4.13 16.53
C GLY A 177 5.64 -5.65 16.25
N ASN A 178 6.13 -6.43 17.23
CA ASN A 178 6.32 -7.87 17.05
C ASN A 178 5.02 -8.64 16.76
N ARG A 179 3.88 -8.20 17.33
CA ARG A 179 2.59 -8.87 17.09
C ARG A 179 2.14 -8.76 15.62
N LEU A 180 2.28 -7.58 15.01
CA LEU A 180 1.88 -7.39 13.61
C LEU A 180 2.89 -8.05 12.66
N LEU A 181 4.18 -8.03 13.00
CA LEU A 181 5.21 -8.75 12.25
C LEU A 181 4.98 -10.26 12.28
N ASP A 182 4.65 -10.83 13.42
CA ASP A 182 4.30 -12.25 13.57
C ASP A 182 3.06 -12.60 12.73
N GLU A 183 2.04 -11.76 12.78
CA GLU A 183 0.85 -11.94 11.96
C GLU A 183 1.17 -11.89 10.46
N PHE A 184 1.96 -10.90 10.00
CA PHE A 184 2.35 -10.80 8.59
C PHE A 184 3.20 -11.98 8.12
N SER A 185 4.01 -12.58 9.01
CA SER A 185 4.77 -13.80 8.70
C SER A 185 3.89 -15.00 8.35
N SER A 186 2.63 -15.00 8.79
CA SER A 186 1.67 -16.08 8.57
C SER A 186 0.83 -15.93 7.28
N TRP A 187 1.04 -14.84 6.55
CA TRP A 187 0.39 -14.57 5.27
C TRP A 187 1.35 -14.86 4.10
N ARG A 188 0.78 -15.10 2.92
CA ARG A 188 1.53 -15.31 1.67
C ARG A 188 1.71 -14.00 0.87
N PHE A 189 1.88 -12.85 1.52
CA PHE A 189 1.93 -11.56 0.83
C PHE A 189 3.11 -11.43 -0.14
N SER A 190 4.19 -12.17 0.09
CA SER A 190 5.34 -12.22 -0.84
C SER A 190 5.01 -12.92 -2.18
N ASP A 191 3.93 -13.69 -2.23
CA ASP A 191 3.51 -14.40 -3.46
C ASP A 191 2.59 -13.54 -4.34
N LEU A 192 2.13 -12.40 -3.82
CA LEU A 192 1.23 -11.49 -4.53
C LEU A 192 1.91 -10.90 -5.77
N ILE A 193 1.21 -10.91 -6.90
CA ILE A 193 1.65 -10.35 -8.18
C ILE A 193 0.85 -9.09 -8.46
N PHE A 194 1.54 -8.02 -8.82
CA PHE A 194 0.91 -6.76 -9.23
C PHE A 194 0.06 -6.98 -10.49
N ALA A 195 -1.16 -6.50 -10.47
CA ALA A 195 -2.09 -6.57 -11.60
C ALA A 195 -2.39 -5.19 -12.21
N ASN A 196 -2.82 -4.23 -11.40
CA ASN A 196 -3.21 -2.89 -11.85
C ASN A 196 -3.05 -1.86 -10.73
N GLU A 197 -3.04 -0.59 -11.11
CA GLU A 197 -3.14 0.56 -10.21
C GLU A 197 -4.15 1.56 -10.76
N ASP A 198 -5.10 1.98 -9.92
CA ASP A 198 -6.01 3.08 -10.20
C ASP A 198 -5.63 4.29 -9.35
N ILE A 199 -5.75 5.50 -9.94
CA ILE A 199 -5.38 6.74 -9.28
C ILE A 199 -6.62 7.65 -9.20
N TYR A 200 -6.92 8.13 -7.99
CA TYR A 200 -8.04 9.03 -7.72
C TYR A 200 -7.53 10.29 -7.04
N GLU A 201 -7.80 11.45 -7.64
CA GLU A 201 -7.55 12.75 -7.03
C GLU A 201 -8.83 13.26 -6.40
N THR A 202 -8.76 13.78 -5.17
CA THR A 202 -9.91 14.25 -4.43
C THR A 202 -9.66 15.61 -3.78
N ASN A 203 -10.72 16.41 -3.64
CA ASN A 203 -10.69 17.69 -2.94
C ASN A 203 -10.96 17.48 -1.45
N MET A 204 -10.17 16.62 -0.81
CA MET A 204 -10.23 16.37 0.63
C MET A 204 -8.84 16.18 1.21
N ASN A 205 -8.73 16.31 2.53
CA ASN A 205 -7.51 16.02 3.24
C ASN A 205 -7.18 14.50 3.17
N TRP A 206 -5.91 14.16 3.01
CA TRP A 206 -5.45 12.77 2.93
C TRP A 206 -5.86 11.91 4.14
N LYS A 207 -5.96 12.51 5.35
CA LYS A 207 -6.44 11.79 6.55
C LYS A 207 -7.93 11.48 6.48
N LEU A 208 -8.75 12.38 5.89
CA LEU A 208 -10.16 12.10 5.66
C LEU A 208 -10.35 10.95 4.66
N ALA A 209 -9.49 10.86 3.63
CA ALA A 209 -9.52 9.72 2.72
C ALA A 209 -9.27 8.41 3.48
N ILE A 210 -8.29 8.37 4.40
CA ILE A 210 -8.06 7.20 5.28
C ILE A 210 -9.25 6.94 6.21
N ASP A 211 -9.82 7.98 6.83
CA ASP A 211 -10.92 7.86 7.79
C ASP A 211 -12.16 7.21 7.15
N THR A 212 -12.36 7.34 5.82
CA THR A 212 -13.49 6.70 5.12
C THR A 212 -13.48 5.19 5.21
N PHE A 213 -12.30 4.58 5.41
CA PHE A 213 -12.16 3.14 5.60
C PHE A 213 -12.31 2.72 7.08
N GLY A 214 -12.43 3.69 8.00
CA GLY A 214 -12.38 3.49 9.46
C GLY A 214 -13.66 2.95 10.10
N GLU A 215 -14.76 2.83 9.34
CA GLU A 215 -16.04 2.40 9.90
C GLU A 215 -16.97 1.84 8.82
N THR A 216 -18.06 1.19 9.24
CA THR A 216 -19.08 0.63 8.34
C THR A 216 -20.47 1.28 8.54
N TYR A 217 -20.56 2.32 9.37
CA TYR A 217 -21.83 2.96 9.69
C TYR A 217 -22.50 3.60 8.47
N HIS A 218 -21.70 4.17 7.56
CA HIS A 218 -22.20 4.77 6.32
C HIS A 218 -22.67 3.74 5.27
N PHE A 219 -22.34 2.45 5.41
CA PHE A 219 -22.67 1.43 4.40
C PHE A 219 -24.15 1.33 4.11
N SER A 220 -25.00 1.42 5.16
CA SER A 220 -26.44 1.31 5.01
C SER A 220 -27.09 2.47 4.26
N VAL A 221 -26.40 3.60 4.11
CA VAL A 221 -26.91 4.81 3.45
C VAL A 221 -26.16 5.09 2.15
N LEU A 222 -24.83 5.30 2.24
CA LEU A 222 -23.99 5.66 1.10
C LEU A 222 -23.81 4.48 0.13
N HIS A 223 -23.53 3.28 0.68
CA HIS A 223 -23.25 2.06 -0.07
C HIS A 223 -24.40 1.06 -0.06
N LYS A 224 -25.64 1.54 0.06
CA LYS A 224 -26.84 0.71 0.18
C LYS A 224 -26.96 -0.32 -0.94
N ASP A 225 -26.65 0.08 -2.17
CA ASP A 225 -26.84 -0.74 -3.37
C ASP A 225 -25.53 -1.41 -3.83
N SER A 226 -24.46 -1.33 -3.02
CA SER A 226 -23.14 -1.91 -3.29
C SER A 226 -22.63 -2.70 -2.07
N LEU A 227 -21.75 -2.13 -1.26
CA LEU A 227 -21.06 -2.81 -0.15
C LEU A 227 -22.02 -3.35 0.92
N PHE A 228 -23.11 -2.64 1.23
CA PHE A 228 -24.06 -3.07 2.26
C PHE A 228 -24.74 -4.41 1.95
N GLN A 229 -24.78 -4.80 0.67
CA GLN A 229 -25.29 -6.12 0.29
C GLN A 229 -24.35 -7.26 0.68
N SER A 230 -23.06 -6.98 0.78
CA SER A 230 -22.02 -7.96 1.12
C SER A 230 -21.58 -7.92 2.57
N PHE A 231 -21.87 -6.83 3.31
CA PHE A 231 -21.43 -6.64 4.70
C PHE A 231 -22.60 -6.48 5.67
N HIS A 232 -22.38 -6.96 6.90
CA HIS A 232 -23.16 -6.54 8.06
C HIS A 232 -22.70 -5.13 8.46
N GLY A 233 -23.56 -4.14 8.24
CA GLY A 233 -23.27 -2.77 8.67
C GLY A 233 -23.15 -2.68 10.19
N ASN A 234 -22.22 -1.88 10.68
CA ASN A 234 -22.00 -1.63 12.12
C ASN A 234 -21.73 -2.91 12.94
N CYS A 235 -20.95 -3.83 12.37
CA CYS A 235 -20.43 -5.02 13.04
C CYS A 235 -18.97 -5.21 12.67
N GLN A 236 -18.08 -4.96 13.61
CA GLN A 236 -16.63 -4.95 13.36
C GLN A 236 -15.83 -5.26 14.62
N MET A 237 -14.56 -5.64 14.44
CA MET A 237 -13.55 -5.78 15.49
C MET A 237 -12.39 -4.85 15.18
N PHE A 238 -11.71 -4.33 16.20
CA PHE A 238 -10.54 -3.48 16.03
C PHE A 238 -9.41 -3.88 17.00
N ASP A 239 -8.20 -3.90 16.48
CA ASP A 239 -6.98 -4.09 17.27
C ASP A 239 -5.95 -3.00 16.90
N SER A 240 -5.20 -2.50 17.87
CA SER A 240 -4.11 -1.56 17.68
C SER A 240 -2.75 -2.23 17.85
N PHE A 241 -1.78 -1.78 17.02
CA PHE A 241 -0.40 -2.24 16.99
C PHE A 241 0.53 -1.02 16.90
N LYS A 242 0.98 -0.48 18.01
CA LYS A 242 1.71 0.80 18.06
C LYS A 242 0.90 1.92 17.36
N ARG A 243 1.39 2.46 16.25
CA ARG A 243 0.70 3.47 15.43
C ARG A 243 -0.19 2.86 14.33
N ASN A 244 -0.20 1.53 14.22
CA ASN A 244 -0.97 0.82 13.21
C ASN A 244 -2.27 0.28 13.79
N GLY A 245 -3.22 -0.02 12.92
CA GLY A 245 -4.51 -0.60 13.30
C GLY A 245 -4.90 -1.75 12.39
N ARG A 246 -5.80 -2.58 12.90
CA ARG A 246 -6.49 -3.59 12.10
C ARG A 246 -7.97 -3.55 12.41
N LEU A 247 -8.76 -3.15 11.43
CA LEU A 247 -10.21 -3.24 11.46
C LEU A 247 -10.64 -4.53 10.74
N ILE A 248 -11.57 -5.26 11.31
CA ILE A 248 -12.14 -6.47 10.71
C ILE A 248 -13.61 -6.22 10.42
N LEU A 249 -13.95 -6.08 9.15
CA LEU A 249 -15.32 -5.86 8.70
C LEU A 249 -16.03 -7.19 8.53
N CYS A 250 -17.25 -7.28 9.04
CA CYS A 250 -18.05 -8.51 9.03
C CYS A 250 -18.79 -8.67 7.69
N LYS A 251 -18.41 -9.68 6.90
CA LYS A 251 -19.14 -10.06 5.68
C LYS A 251 -20.37 -10.90 6.02
N ARG A 252 -21.40 -10.84 5.16
CA ARG A 252 -22.61 -11.67 5.33
C ARG A 252 -22.37 -13.17 5.13
N GLU A 253 -21.31 -13.54 4.41
CA GLU A 253 -20.84 -14.92 4.26
C GLU A 253 -20.51 -15.59 5.60
N ILE A 254 -20.24 -14.84 6.66
CA ILE A 254 -20.03 -15.36 8.02
C ILE A 254 -21.22 -16.18 8.50
N ASP A 255 -22.47 -15.83 8.07
CA ASP A 255 -23.70 -16.54 8.47
C ASP A 255 -23.78 -17.96 7.90
N GLN A 256 -23.15 -18.19 6.75
CA GLN A 256 -23.03 -19.54 6.18
C GLN A 256 -21.80 -20.24 6.74
N MET A 257 -20.68 -19.54 6.82
CA MET A 257 -19.41 -20.08 7.33
C MET A 257 -19.54 -20.63 8.76
N ARG A 258 -20.29 -19.94 9.64
CA ARG A 258 -20.52 -20.37 11.04
C ARG A 258 -21.25 -21.72 11.18
N LYS A 259 -21.89 -22.20 10.13
CA LYS A 259 -22.57 -23.53 10.09
C LYS A 259 -21.59 -24.66 9.77
N LEU A 260 -20.41 -24.33 9.28
CA LEU A 260 -19.35 -25.29 8.98
C LEU A 260 -18.54 -25.64 10.24
N PRO A 261 -17.80 -26.76 10.25
CA PRO A 261 -16.83 -27.05 11.31
C PRO A 261 -15.80 -25.92 11.44
N GLU A 262 -15.41 -25.57 12.67
CA GLU A 262 -14.45 -24.48 12.94
C GLU A 262 -13.10 -24.61 12.18
N LYS A 263 -12.68 -25.84 11.89
CA LYS A 263 -11.45 -26.09 11.09
C LYS A 263 -11.52 -25.51 9.67
N ASP A 264 -12.74 -25.40 9.12
CA ASP A 264 -13.00 -24.94 7.75
C ASP A 264 -13.29 -23.42 7.69
N TRP A 265 -13.33 -22.73 8.83
CA TRP A 265 -13.52 -21.28 8.86
C TRP A 265 -12.27 -20.55 8.33
N ASN A 266 -12.50 -19.52 7.52
CA ASN A 266 -11.47 -18.70 6.92
C ASN A 266 -11.77 -17.22 7.17
N ILE A 267 -10.76 -16.44 7.60
CA ILE A 267 -10.94 -15.03 7.94
C ILE A 267 -11.41 -14.21 6.74
N CYS A 268 -10.82 -14.39 5.57
CA CYS A 268 -11.16 -13.61 4.39
C CYS A 268 -12.52 -14.00 3.79
N THR A 269 -13.03 -15.21 4.05
CA THR A 269 -14.40 -15.61 3.67
C THR A 269 -15.42 -14.89 4.54
N GLY A 270 -15.25 -14.92 5.87
CA GLY A 270 -16.23 -14.33 6.79
C GLY A 270 -16.05 -12.82 7.00
N THR A 271 -14.92 -12.25 6.57
CA THR A 271 -14.57 -10.85 6.87
C THR A 271 -13.74 -10.21 5.77
N LEU A 272 -13.56 -8.88 5.87
CA LEU A 272 -12.51 -8.15 5.20
C LEU A 272 -11.59 -7.55 6.26
N PRO A 273 -10.35 -8.05 6.41
CA PRO A 273 -9.35 -7.37 7.21
C PRO A 273 -8.88 -6.08 6.53
N VAL A 274 -8.83 -4.98 7.29
CA VAL A 274 -8.36 -3.68 6.84
C VAL A 274 -7.23 -3.27 7.78
N TYR A 275 -6.00 -3.29 7.30
CA TYR A 275 -4.83 -2.85 8.05
C TYR A 275 -4.53 -1.39 7.73
N TYR A 276 -4.37 -0.59 8.77
CA TYR A 276 -3.85 0.77 8.68
C TYR A 276 -2.38 0.72 9.04
N LEU A 277 -1.51 0.93 8.06
CA LEU A 277 -0.07 1.00 8.28
C LEU A 277 0.35 2.47 8.22
N PHE A 278 0.76 2.97 9.38
CA PHE A 278 1.13 4.37 9.52
C PHE A 278 2.30 4.73 8.59
N PRO A 279 2.28 5.92 7.92
CA PRO A 279 1.29 6.99 8.13
C PRO A 279 0.04 6.90 7.23
N ASN A 280 0.11 6.30 6.03
CA ASN A 280 -0.79 6.60 4.93
C ASN A 280 -1.23 5.38 4.12
N ILE A 281 -1.08 4.18 4.66
CA ILE A 281 -1.38 2.94 3.93
C ILE A 281 -2.61 2.26 4.50
N ILE A 282 -3.50 1.84 3.60
CA ILE A 282 -4.56 0.89 3.88
C ILE A 282 -4.26 -0.38 3.09
N PHE A 283 -4.23 -1.51 3.78
CA PHE A 283 -3.95 -2.80 3.17
C PHE A 283 -5.07 -3.79 3.49
N MET A 284 -5.67 -4.37 2.45
CA MET A 284 -6.85 -5.22 2.55
C MET A 284 -6.61 -6.57 1.87
N PRO A 285 -6.17 -7.60 2.60
CA PRO A 285 -6.05 -8.94 2.05
C PRO A 285 -7.41 -9.62 1.86
N THR A 286 -7.55 -10.37 0.78
CA THR A 286 -8.69 -11.21 0.43
C THR A 286 -8.25 -12.67 0.20
N ASN A 287 -9.18 -13.55 -0.16
CA ASN A 287 -8.83 -14.91 -0.58
C ASN A 287 -8.10 -14.93 -1.93
N GLU A 288 -8.40 -13.97 -2.78
CA GLU A 288 -7.92 -13.87 -4.16
C GLU A 288 -6.57 -13.13 -4.24
N GLY A 289 -6.30 -12.23 -3.28
CA GLY A 289 -5.13 -11.37 -3.32
C GLY A 289 -5.13 -10.29 -2.25
N ALA A 290 -4.83 -9.05 -2.64
CA ALA A 290 -4.89 -7.90 -1.74
C ALA A 290 -5.05 -6.57 -2.50
N PHE A 291 -5.58 -5.57 -1.80
CA PHE A 291 -5.57 -4.17 -2.20
C PHE A 291 -4.60 -3.40 -1.32
N LEU A 292 -3.74 -2.60 -1.93
CA LEU A 292 -2.86 -1.65 -1.25
C LEU A 292 -3.26 -0.24 -1.67
N VAL A 293 -3.83 0.53 -0.74
CA VAL A 293 -4.18 1.93 -0.97
C VAL A 293 -3.12 2.80 -0.32
N LYS A 294 -2.54 3.69 -1.12
CA LYS A 294 -1.53 4.67 -0.69
C LYS A 294 -2.16 6.05 -0.79
N GLU A 295 -2.29 6.74 0.34
CA GLU A 295 -2.90 8.07 0.42
C GLU A 295 -1.82 9.14 0.58
N TYR A 296 -1.78 10.09 -0.34
CA TYR A 296 -0.82 11.19 -0.27
C TYR A 296 -1.50 12.55 -0.40
N PRO A 297 -0.97 13.59 0.26
CA PRO A 297 -1.33 14.96 -0.07
C PRO A 297 -1.00 15.28 -1.53
N LEU A 298 -1.82 16.11 -2.17
CA LEU A 298 -1.63 16.55 -3.54
C LEU A 298 -1.41 18.07 -3.58
N GLU A 299 -0.54 18.53 -4.49
CA GLU A 299 -0.25 19.95 -4.74
C GLU A 299 0.20 20.74 -3.48
N ASN A 300 0.88 20.09 -2.54
CA ASN A 300 1.26 20.71 -1.25
C ASN A 300 0.09 21.42 -0.53
N SER A 301 -1.08 20.81 -0.55
CA SER A 301 -2.31 21.37 0.00
C SER A 301 -2.93 20.44 1.04
N PRO A 302 -3.37 20.98 2.19
CA PRO A 302 -4.13 20.19 3.16
C PRO A 302 -5.52 19.76 2.63
N ASN A 303 -6.01 20.38 1.55
CA ASN A 303 -7.36 20.19 1.04
C ASN A 303 -7.44 19.32 -0.22
N LYS A 304 -6.32 18.74 -0.64
CA LYS A 304 -6.26 17.85 -1.80
C LYS A 304 -5.47 16.59 -1.48
N SER A 305 -5.93 15.47 -1.98
CA SER A 305 -5.22 14.20 -1.84
C SER A 305 -5.31 13.36 -3.11
N VAL A 306 -4.39 12.42 -3.21
CA VAL A 306 -4.37 11.37 -4.23
C VAL A 306 -4.35 10.01 -3.56
N SER A 307 -5.29 9.17 -3.96
CA SER A 307 -5.38 7.77 -3.57
C SER A 307 -4.85 6.91 -4.72
N LYS A 308 -3.81 6.12 -4.47
CA LYS A 308 -3.28 5.13 -5.40
C LYS A 308 -3.70 3.75 -4.93
N VAL A 309 -4.60 3.13 -5.66
CA VAL A 309 -5.18 1.82 -5.34
C VAL A 309 -4.52 0.76 -6.19
N CYS A 310 -3.65 -0.03 -5.59
CA CYS A 310 -2.93 -1.11 -6.25
C CYS A 310 -3.60 -2.45 -6.00
N PHE A 311 -3.76 -3.24 -7.07
CA PHE A 311 -4.38 -4.56 -7.06
C PHE A 311 -3.32 -5.63 -7.22
N TYR A 312 -3.36 -6.61 -6.32
CA TYR A 312 -2.47 -7.75 -6.33
C TYR A 312 -3.28 -9.03 -6.25
N PHE A 313 -2.91 -10.03 -7.03
CA PHE A 313 -3.54 -11.34 -7.00
C PHE A 313 -2.51 -12.44 -6.73
N TYR A 314 -2.96 -13.52 -6.13
CA TYR A 314 -2.15 -14.74 -6.06
C TYR A 314 -1.99 -15.36 -7.44
N PRO A 315 -0.86 -16.04 -7.74
CA PRO A 315 -0.58 -16.62 -9.06
C PRO A 315 -1.71 -17.50 -9.58
N GLU A 316 -2.28 -18.34 -8.72
CA GLU A 316 -3.37 -19.26 -9.03
C GLU A 316 -4.66 -18.53 -9.49
N VAL A 317 -4.91 -17.33 -8.96
CA VAL A 317 -6.07 -16.50 -9.34
C VAL A 317 -5.84 -15.87 -10.72
N LEU A 318 -4.64 -15.34 -10.98
CA LEU A 318 -4.31 -14.79 -12.30
C LEU A 318 -4.37 -15.86 -13.39
N GLU A 319 -3.92 -17.07 -13.10
CA GLU A 319 -4.04 -18.20 -14.03
C GLU A 319 -5.51 -18.56 -14.29
N TYR A 320 -6.37 -18.49 -13.26
CA TYR A 320 -7.81 -18.74 -13.40
C TYR A 320 -8.48 -17.65 -14.24
N ILE A 321 -8.19 -16.35 -13.97
CA ILE A 321 -8.69 -15.21 -14.75
C ILE A 321 -8.32 -15.38 -16.21
N LYS A 322 -7.07 -15.67 -16.52
CA LYS A 322 -6.59 -15.88 -17.89
C LYS A 322 -7.36 -17.00 -18.62
N LYS A 323 -7.63 -18.12 -17.93
CA LYS A 323 -8.43 -19.21 -18.50
C LYS A 323 -9.88 -18.79 -18.79
N LEU A 324 -10.47 -17.95 -17.94
CA LEU A 324 -11.83 -17.41 -18.17
C LEU A 324 -11.86 -16.47 -19.40
N GLU A 325 -10.87 -15.61 -19.54
CA GLU A 325 -10.72 -14.72 -20.71
C GLU A 325 -10.57 -15.52 -22.01
N GLU A 326 -9.71 -16.54 -22.01
CA GLU A 326 -9.51 -17.43 -23.17
C GLU A 326 -10.78 -18.23 -23.53
N SER A 327 -11.67 -18.48 -22.56
CA SER A 327 -12.97 -19.14 -22.77
C SER A 327 -14.11 -18.20 -23.23
N GLY A 328 -13.84 -16.87 -23.28
CA GLY A 328 -14.84 -15.86 -23.62
C GLY A 328 -15.89 -15.59 -22.53
N SER A 329 -15.61 -15.98 -21.27
CA SER A 329 -16.49 -15.74 -20.13
C SER A 329 -16.40 -14.30 -19.65
N GLN A 330 -17.57 -13.67 -19.39
CA GLN A 330 -17.64 -12.32 -18.79
C GLN A 330 -17.31 -12.31 -17.29
N GLU A 331 -17.21 -13.45 -16.63
CA GLU A 331 -16.87 -13.54 -15.19
C GLU A 331 -15.45 -13.04 -14.90
N GLY A 332 -14.50 -13.15 -15.84
CA GLY A 332 -13.15 -12.63 -15.72
C GLY A 332 -13.11 -11.09 -15.55
N LEU A 333 -14.01 -10.38 -16.17
CA LEU A 333 -14.13 -8.91 -16.06
C LEU A 333 -14.65 -8.47 -14.69
N LEU A 334 -15.57 -9.23 -14.09
CA LEU A 334 -16.15 -8.89 -12.78
C LEU A 334 -15.15 -9.05 -11.62
N LEU A 335 -14.15 -9.92 -11.74
CA LEU A 335 -13.09 -10.09 -10.74
C LEU A 335 -12.06 -8.94 -10.77
N GLN A 336 -12.05 -8.13 -11.83
CA GLN A 336 -11.17 -6.97 -11.97
C GLN A 336 -11.81 -5.67 -11.49
N GLU A 337 -13.15 -5.63 -11.26
CA GLU A 337 -13.82 -4.44 -10.72
C GLU A 337 -13.70 -4.42 -9.18
N PRO A 338 -12.93 -3.50 -8.61
CA PRO A 338 -12.66 -3.49 -7.17
C PRO A 338 -13.80 -2.88 -6.35
N VAL A 339 -14.02 -3.47 -5.20
CA VAL A 339 -14.93 -2.95 -4.16
C VAL A 339 -14.53 -1.52 -3.70
N SER A 340 -13.24 -1.16 -3.78
CA SER A 340 -12.74 0.17 -3.45
C SER A 340 -13.19 1.28 -4.42
N TYR A 341 -13.49 0.93 -5.68
CA TYR A 341 -13.96 1.88 -6.70
C TYR A 341 -15.23 2.62 -6.27
N THR A 342 -16.17 1.91 -5.62
CA THR A 342 -17.41 2.51 -5.13
C THR A 342 -17.20 3.42 -3.92
N HIS A 343 -16.17 3.20 -3.11
CA HIS A 343 -15.86 4.02 -1.93
C HIS A 343 -15.40 5.42 -2.34
N LEU A 344 -14.41 5.51 -3.20
CA LEU A 344 -13.82 6.78 -3.61
C LEU A 344 -14.77 7.58 -4.52
N ARG A 345 -15.46 6.94 -5.47
CA ARG A 345 -16.45 7.58 -6.36
C ARG A 345 -17.67 8.15 -5.64
N ALA A 346 -18.11 7.51 -4.57
CA ALA A 346 -19.26 7.99 -3.81
C ALA A 346 -18.98 9.32 -3.09
N HIS A 347 -17.72 9.62 -2.77
CA HIS A 347 -17.32 10.91 -2.21
C HIS A 347 -17.24 12.03 -3.26
N GLU A 348 -16.84 11.73 -4.50
CA GLU A 348 -16.79 12.70 -5.60
C GLU A 348 -18.16 13.24 -5.99
N THR A 349 -19.19 12.40 -5.99
CA THR A 349 -20.53 12.77 -6.46
C THR A 349 -21.36 13.59 -5.45
N LYS A 350 -20.91 13.73 -4.19
CA LYS A 350 -21.61 14.51 -3.15
C LYS A 350 -20.89 15.77 -2.70
N ALA A 351 -19.69 16.03 -3.19
CA ALA A 351 -18.92 17.24 -2.91
C ALA A 351 -19.17 18.39 -3.94
N ASN A 352 -20.04 18.15 -4.94
CA ASN A 352 -20.51 19.16 -5.92
C ASN A 352 -21.94 19.60 -5.63
#